data_5d76fd40c66d49aa323875c50e29162d
#
_entry.id   5d76fd40c66d49aa323875c50e29162d
#
_cell.length_a   1.000
_cell.length_b   1.000
_cell.length_c   1.000
_cell.angle_alpha   90.00
_cell.angle_beta   90.00
_cell.angle_gamma   90.00
#
_symmetry.space_group_name_H-M   'P 1'
#
loop_
_entity.id
_entity.type
_entity.pdbx_description
1 polymer ?
#
loop_
_entity_poly.entity_id
_entity_poly.type
_entity_poly.pdbx_seq_one_letter_code
_entity_poly.pdbx_strand_id
1 'polypeptide(L)'
;VVFYLKDEFSTYPGPITATITYRLTKNELEMTTSASSLVETICNPTNHAYFNLSGNGKRDIYDHQLTVFLDGILELDQEKLPTGNWTKKEDLPIDFRKSPTLQEILACYPAGLDDVFLLHHPRLSRTSLQLFEKHSGRQMTIATSNKSMVLFSTTGFEADFSVNGKQMHSNYGL
;
A
#
# COMPACT_ATOMS: atom_id res chain seq x y z
N VAL A 1 19.26 -1.05 8.26
CA VAL A 1 19.48 -2.40 7.69
C VAL A 1 19.55 -2.28 6.19
N VAL A 2 20.44 -3.02 5.56
CA VAL A 2 20.60 -3.05 4.10
C VAL A 2 20.49 -4.49 3.63
N PHE A 3 19.65 -4.71 2.64
CA PHE A 3 19.51 -6.00 1.98
C PHE A 3 20.07 -5.90 0.56
N TYR A 4 20.78 -6.94 0.13
CA TYR A 4 21.29 -7.09 -1.23
C TYR A 4 20.60 -8.27 -1.90
N LEU A 5 20.12 -8.04 -3.11
CA LEU A 5 19.51 -9.06 -3.96
C LEU A 5 20.26 -9.11 -5.28
N LYS A 6 20.54 -10.31 -5.75
CA LYS A 6 20.95 -10.57 -7.13
C LYS A 6 19.97 -11.57 -7.72
N ASP A 7 19.22 -11.14 -8.71
CA ASP A 7 18.31 -12.00 -9.45
C ASP A 7 18.93 -12.34 -10.80
N GLU A 8 19.30 -13.61 -10.95
CA GLU A 8 19.91 -14.17 -12.17
C GLU A 8 18.94 -15.08 -12.92
N PHE A 9 17.78 -15.38 -12.32
CA PHE A 9 16.90 -16.47 -12.77
C PHE A 9 15.48 -16.02 -13.08
N SER A 10 15.17 -14.72 -13.00
CA SER A 10 13.84 -14.24 -13.35
C SER A 10 13.56 -14.40 -14.85
N THR A 11 12.28 -14.45 -15.21
CA THR A 11 11.83 -14.52 -16.60
C THR A 11 12.06 -13.21 -17.37
N TYR A 12 12.37 -12.13 -16.66
CA TYR A 12 12.72 -10.84 -17.25
C TYR A 12 14.18 -10.82 -17.72
N PRO A 13 14.50 -10.03 -18.77
CA PRO A 13 15.89 -9.81 -19.15
C PRO A 13 16.70 -9.30 -17.96
N GLY A 14 17.81 -9.92 -17.67
CA GLY A 14 18.65 -9.59 -16.51
C GLY A 14 20.06 -10.13 -16.67
N PRO A 15 20.87 -10.12 -15.61
CA PRO A 15 20.52 -10.08 -14.18
C PRO A 15 20.20 -8.69 -13.63
N ILE A 16 19.43 -8.65 -12.55
CA ILE A 16 19.16 -7.43 -11.75
C ILE A 16 19.91 -7.54 -10.43
N THR A 17 20.61 -6.51 -10.06
CA THR A 17 21.14 -6.33 -8.71
C THR A 17 20.36 -5.23 -8.02
N ALA A 18 19.79 -5.51 -6.85
CA ALA A 18 19.04 -4.53 -6.07
C ALA A 18 19.60 -4.39 -4.65
N THR A 19 19.51 -3.18 -4.13
CA THR A 19 19.82 -2.84 -2.74
C THR A 19 18.59 -2.20 -2.13
N ILE A 20 18.14 -2.74 -1.00
CA ILE A 20 17.00 -2.20 -0.25
C ILE A 20 17.52 -1.74 1.11
N THR A 21 17.40 -0.46 1.38
CA THR A 21 17.85 0.17 2.63
C THR A 21 16.66 0.58 3.48
N TYR A 22 16.62 0.10 4.72
CA TYR A 22 15.69 0.55 5.76
C TYR A 22 16.45 1.38 6.78
N ARG A 23 16.02 2.62 6.98
CA ARG A 23 16.55 3.54 7.98
C ARG A 23 15.44 3.94 8.94
N LEU A 24 15.64 3.66 10.22
CA LEU A 24 14.74 4.11 11.28
C LEU A 24 15.36 5.30 12.01
N THR A 25 14.65 6.42 12.04
CA THR A 25 15.09 7.64 12.74
C THR A 25 13.92 8.18 13.54
N LYS A 26 13.98 8.06 14.88
CA LYS A 26 12.86 8.42 15.77
C LYS A 26 11.58 7.68 15.38
N ASN A 27 10.61 8.38 14.81
CA ASN A 27 9.30 7.85 14.41
C ASN A 27 9.16 7.72 12.89
N GLU A 28 10.25 7.81 12.14
CA GLU A 28 10.27 7.75 10.69
C GLU A 28 11.00 6.51 10.22
N LEU A 29 10.36 5.73 9.37
CA LEU A 29 10.96 4.63 8.63
C LEU A 29 11.12 5.04 7.16
N GLU A 30 12.36 5.22 6.74
CA GLU A 30 12.71 5.45 5.34
C GLU A 30 13.06 4.11 4.69
N MET A 31 12.49 3.89 3.51
CA MET A 31 12.81 2.75 2.67
C MET A 31 13.25 3.24 1.30
N THR A 32 14.47 2.87 0.91
CA THR A 32 15.03 3.20 -0.41
C THR A 32 15.40 1.93 -1.14
N THR A 33 14.93 1.80 -2.38
CA THR A 33 15.32 0.72 -3.28
C THR A 33 16.14 1.31 -4.43
N SER A 34 17.30 0.72 -4.68
CA SER A 34 18.15 0.98 -5.83
C SER A 34 18.36 -0.31 -6.60
N ALA A 35 18.20 -0.27 -7.92
CA ALA A 35 18.40 -1.43 -8.77
C ALA A 35 19.25 -1.06 -10.00
N SER A 36 20.01 -2.02 -10.49
CA SER A 36 20.80 -1.91 -11.71
C SER A 36 20.77 -3.20 -12.51
N SER A 37 20.84 -3.09 -13.83
CA SER A 37 20.97 -4.20 -14.76
C SER A 37 21.93 -3.82 -15.88
N LEU A 38 22.60 -4.82 -16.47
CA LEU A 38 23.48 -4.64 -17.62
C LEU A 38 22.71 -4.57 -18.95
N VAL A 39 21.43 -4.94 -18.93
CA VAL A 39 20.54 -4.91 -20.09
C VAL A 39 19.25 -4.18 -19.73
N GLU A 40 18.54 -3.70 -20.74
CA GLU A 40 17.21 -3.12 -20.55
C GLU A 40 16.24 -4.16 -19.99
N THR A 41 15.55 -3.81 -18.91
CA THR A 41 14.65 -4.72 -18.20
C THR A 41 13.58 -3.93 -17.42
N ILE A 42 12.61 -4.66 -16.85
CA ILE A 42 11.56 -4.12 -16.00
C ILE A 42 11.99 -4.26 -14.54
N CYS A 43 11.81 -3.19 -13.76
CA CYS A 43 12.06 -3.18 -12.33
C CYS A 43 10.95 -2.39 -11.62
N ASN A 44 10.12 -3.10 -10.84
CA ASN A 44 9.03 -2.49 -10.07
C ASN A 44 8.98 -3.07 -8.65
N PRO A 45 9.96 -2.74 -7.79
CA PRO A 45 10.00 -3.23 -6.43
C PRO A 45 8.90 -2.60 -5.58
N THR A 46 8.34 -3.41 -4.68
CA THR A 46 7.33 -2.96 -3.71
C THR A 46 7.69 -3.36 -2.29
N ASN A 47 7.13 -2.65 -1.31
CA ASN A 47 7.04 -3.11 0.07
C ASN A 47 5.61 -3.63 0.30
N HIS A 48 5.49 -4.90 0.68
CA HIS A 48 4.20 -5.57 0.84
C HIS A 48 3.82 -5.69 2.33
N ALA A 49 4.01 -4.63 3.10
CA ALA A 49 3.60 -4.60 4.50
C ALA A 49 2.10 -4.32 4.64
N TYR A 50 1.47 -4.98 5.62
CA TYR A 50 0.10 -4.69 6.04
C TYR A 50 0.13 -3.92 7.35
N PHE A 51 -0.70 -2.90 7.46
CA PHE A 51 -0.75 -2.02 8.62
C PHE A 51 -2.05 -2.16 9.39
N ASN A 52 -1.93 -2.19 10.73
CA ASN A 52 -3.04 -2.08 11.65
C ASN A 52 -2.60 -1.25 12.86
N LEU A 53 -3.12 -0.04 12.97
CA LEU A 53 -2.71 0.91 13.99
C LEU A 53 -3.41 0.71 15.35
N SER A 54 -4.32 -0.27 15.48
CA SER A 54 -4.99 -0.57 16.75
C SER A 54 -4.01 -1.08 17.84
N GLY A 55 -2.81 -1.47 17.44
CA GLY A 55 -1.75 -1.98 18.29
C GLY A 55 -1.83 -3.50 18.48
N ASN A 56 -0.90 -4.20 17.88
CA ASN A 56 -0.80 -5.66 17.89
C ASN A 56 -2.12 -6.35 17.49
N GLY A 57 -2.81 -5.85 16.45
CA GLY A 57 -4.07 -6.42 15.95
C GLY A 57 -5.16 -6.54 17.02
N LYS A 58 -5.33 -5.54 17.89
CA LYS A 58 -6.36 -5.57 18.95
C LYS A 58 -7.78 -5.53 18.40
N ARG A 59 -7.94 -4.91 17.24
CA ARG A 59 -9.20 -4.74 16.50
C ARG A 59 -8.93 -4.89 15.02
N ASP A 60 -9.99 -5.08 14.26
CA ASP A 60 -9.97 -4.93 12.81
C ASP A 60 -9.63 -3.49 12.38
N ILE A 61 -9.63 -3.25 11.08
CA ILE A 61 -9.27 -1.94 10.52
C ILE A 61 -10.45 -1.01 10.25
N TYR A 62 -11.69 -1.42 10.52
CA TYR A 62 -12.89 -0.64 10.15
C TYR A 62 -12.90 0.79 10.71
N ASP A 63 -12.41 0.99 11.93
CA ASP A 63 -12.36 2.29 12.59
C ASP A 63 -11.20 3.20 12.15
N HIS A 64 -10.30 2.69 11.28
CA HIS A 64 -9.22 3.53 10.76
C HIS A 64 -9.76 4.52 9.74
N GLN A 65 -9.33 5.77 9.84
CA GLN A 65 -9.61 6.82 8.87
C GLN A 65 -8.49 6.89 7.83
N LEU A 66 -8.84 6.82 6.56
CA LEU A 66 -7.90 6.81 5.46
C LEU A 66 -8.05 8.07 4.60
N THR A 67 -6.97 8.83 4.50
CA THR A 67 -6.86 9.94 3.56
C THR A 67 -5.87 9.59 2.47
N VAL A 68 -6.25 9.74 1.20
CA VAL A 68 -5.35 9.57 0.06
C VAL A 68 -5.43 10.80 -0.85
N PHE A 69 -4.27 11.37 -1.15
CA PHE A 69 -4.15 12.46 -2.12
C PHE A 69 -3.91 11.86 -3.52
N LEU A 70 -5.01 11.63 -4.25
CA LEU A 70 -5.01 10.93 -5.53
C LEU A 70 -5.63 11.79 -6.64
N ASP A 71 -5.34 11.42 -7.88
CA ASP A 71 -6.01 11.94 -9.08
C ASP A 71 -7.04 10.95 -9.63
N GLY A 72 -6.91 9.67 -9.31
CA GLY A 72 -7.84 8.62 -9.71
C GLY A 72 -7.35 7.23 -9.33
N ILE A 73 -8.10 6.21 -9.77
CA ILE A 73 -7.80 4.79 -9.57
C ILE A 73 -7.72 4.14 -10.95
N LEU A 74 -6.66 3.34 -11.20
CA LEU A 74 -6.51 2.61 -12.47
C LEU A 74 -7.63 1.61 -12.65
N GLU A 75 -8.15 1.54 -13.87
CA GLU A 75 -9.05 0.46 -14.26
C GLU A 75 -8.24 -0.81 -14.56
N LEU A 76 -8.68 -1.92 -13.98
CA LEU A 76 -8.10 -3.24 -14.19
C LEU A 76 -9.08 -4.10 -14.96
N ASP A 77 -8.57 -4.96 -15.83
CA ASP A 77 -9.36 -5.98 -16.50
C ASP A 77 -9.67 -7.18 -15.58
N GLN A 78 -10.27 -8.24 -16.14
CA GLN A 78 -10.62 -9.45 -15.39
C GLN A 78 -9.40 -10.23 -14.87
N GLU A 79 -8.23 -10.02 -15.48
CA GLU A 79 -6.95 -10.61 -15.09
C GLU A 79 -6.16 -9.71 -14.11
N LYS A 80 -6.78 -8.62 -13.64
CA LYS A 80 -6.16 -7.60 -12.78
C LYS A 80 -5.00 -6.84 -13.45
N LEU A 81 -5.01 -6.75 -14.78
CA LEU A 81 -4.03 -5.98 -15.54
C LEU A 81 -4.59 -4.58 -15.84
N PRO A 82 -3.76 -3.53 -15.77
CA PRO A 82 -4.18 -2.17 -16.10
C PRO A 82 -4.64 -2.04 -17.56
N THR A 83 -5.83 -1.51 -17.78
CA THR A 83 -6.39 -1.26 -19.14
C THR A 83 -5.79 -0.03 -19.82
N GLY A 84 -5.07 0.80 -19.08
CA GLY A 84 -4.58 2.11 -19.51
C GLY A 84 -5.54 3.27 -19.19
N ASN A 85 -6.75 2.98 -18.74
CA ASN A 85 -7.74 3.95 -18.28
C ASN A 85 -7.69 4.10 -16.75
N TRP A 86 -8.36 5.11 -16.24
CA TRP A 86 -8.56 5.29 -14.80
C TRP A 86 -9.86 6.03 -14.51
N THR A 87 -10.48 5.73 -13.39
CA THR A 87 -11.62 6.49 -12.85
C THR A 87 -11.09 7.70 -12.11
N LYS A 88 -11.55 8.90 -12.50
CA LYS A 88 -11.12 10.15 -11.85
C LYS A 88 -11.65 10.23 -10.42
N LYS A 89 -10.93 10.95 -9.56
CA LYS A 89 -11.30 11.13 -8.15
C LYS A 89 -12.70 11.72 -7.93
N GLU A 90 -13.20 12.51 -8.88
CA GLU A 90 -14.54 13.10 -8.83
C GLU A 90 -15.65 12.08 -9.09
N ASP A 91 -15.34 11.00 -9.78
CA ASP A 91 -16.27 9.92 -10.19
C ASP A 91 -16.20 8.70 -9.27
N LEU A 92 -15.34 8.73 -8.23
CA LEU A 92 -15.23 7.65 -7.26
C LEU A 92 -16.44 7.62 -6.32
N PRO A 93 -16.88 6.44 -5.86
CA PRO A 93 -18.03 6.30 -4.98
C PRO A 93 -17.81 6.92 -3.59
N ILE A 94 -16.58 7.26 -3.24
CA ILE A 94 -16.20 7.88 -1.97
C ILE A 94 -15.04 8.87 -2.16
N ASP A 95 -15.07 9.99 -1.45
CA ASP A 95 -13.98 10.99 -1.49
C ASP A 95 -12.92 10.68 -0.41
N PHE A 96 -11.83 10.07 -0.82
CA PHE A 96 -10.70 9.72 0.06
C PHE A 96 -10.02 10.92 0.71
N ARG A 97 -10.24 12.16 0.23
CA ARG A 97 -9.66 13.38 0.83
C ARG A 97 -10.39 13.84 2.08
N LYS A 98 -11.60 13.33 2.31
CA LYS A 98 -12.44 13.64 3.49
C LYS A 98 -12.17 12.71 4.68
N SER A 99 -11.11 11.92 4.61
CA SER A 99 -10.73 10.97 5.67
C SER A 99 -11.86 10.00 6.07
N PRO A 100 -12.50 9.33 5.07
CA PRO A 100 -13.51 8.33 5.41
C PRO A 100 -12.91 7.21 6.26
N THR A 101 -13.74 6.55 7.05
CA THR A 101 -13.36 5.31 7.74
C THR A 101 -13.22 4.17 6.74
N LEU A 102 -12.41 3.17 7.07
CA LEU A 102 -12.32 1.97 6.24
C LEU A 102 -13.66 1.21 6.19
N GLN A 103 -14.50 1.35 7.22
CA GLN A 103 -15.87 0.83 7.17
C GLN A 103 -16.70 1.48 6.04
N GLU A 104 -16.64 2.80 5.90
CA GLU A 104 -17.33 3.53 4.82
C GLU A 104 -16.75 3.18 3.46
N ILE A 105 -15.42 3.09 3.36
CA ILE A 105 -14.75 2.69 2.12
C ILE A 105 -15.15 1.28 1.70
N LEU A 106 -15.07 0.30 2.60
CA LEU A 106 -15.38 -1.09 2.31
C LEU A 106 -16.88 -1.32 2.06
N ALA A 107 -17.77 -0.43 2.51
CA ALA A 107 -19.16 -0.43 2.09
C ALA A 107 -19.32 -0.08 0.59
N CYS A 108 -18.43 0.74 0.03
CA CYS A 108 -18.38 1.03 -1.40
C CYS A 108 -17.59 -0.02 -2.20
N TYR A 109 -16.67 -0.73 -1.54
CA TYR A 109 -15.79 -1.76 -2.11
C TYR A 109 -15.98 -3.11 -1.37
N PRO A 110 -17.12 -3.79 -1.54
CA PRO A 110 -17.46 -4.97 -0.72
C PRO A 110 -16.54 -6.18 -0.93
N ALA A 111 -15.84 -6.25 -2.06
CA ALA A 111 -14.81 -7.26 -2.31
C ALA A 111 -13.46 -6.92 -1.63
N GLY A 112 -13.37 -5.77 -0.95
CA GLY A 112 -12.14 -5.21 -0.42
C GLY A 112 -11.44 -4.28 -1.40
N LEU A 113 -10.39 -3.62 -0.93
CA LEU A 113 -9.48 -2.85 -1.77
C LEU A 113 -8.42 -3.79 -2.34
N ASP A 114 -8.13 -3.65 -3.62
CA ASP A 114 -7.03 -4.25 -4.37
C ASP A 114 -6.78 -3.38 -5.61
N ASP A 115 -6.56 -2.09 -5.38
CA ASP A 115 -6.66 -1.07 -6.40
C ASP A 115 -5.37 -0.24 -6.47
N VAL A 116 -5.07 0.25 -7.67
CA VAL A 116 -3.89 1.09 -7.94
C VAL A 116 -4.30 2.55 -7.94
N PHE A 117 -3.93 3.27 -6.90
CA PHE A 117 -4.20 4.69 -6.71
C PHE A 117 -3.15 5.55 -7.40
N LEU A 118 -3.56 6.38 -8.34
CA LEU A 118 -2.72 7.39 -8.98
C LEU A 118 -2.56 8.59 -8.05
N LEU A 119 -1.35 8.82 -7.57
CA LEU A 119 -1.07 9.83 -6.54
C LEU A 119 -0.97 11.24 -7.13
N HIS A 120 -1.52 12.22 -6.41
CA HIS A 120 -1.48 13.62 -6.80
C HIS A 120 -0.11 14.25 -6.51
N HIS A 121 0.70 14.51 -7.55
CA HIS A 121 2.02 15.12 -7.45
C HIS A 121 2.90 14.51 -6.34
N PRO A 122 3.19 13.21 -6.38
CA PRO A 122 3.93 12.53 -5.33
C PRO A 122 5.38 13.03 -5.22
N ARG A 123 5.85 13.23 -3.99
CA ARG A 123 7.24 13.59 -3.67
C ARG A 123 7.51 13.31 -2.19
N LEU A 124 8.77 13.07 -1.83
CA LEU A 124 9.16 12.74 -0.46
C LEU A 124 8.87 13.86 0.56
N SER A 125 8.74 15.10 0.11
CA SER A 125 8.39 16.25 0.96
C SER A 125 6.88 16.47 1.12
N ARG A 126 6.04 15.58 0.59
CA ARG A 126 4.57 15.73 0.59
C ARG A 126 3.90 14.43 0.98
N THR A 127 2.95 14.53 1.88
CA THR A 127 2.07 13.41 2.23
C THR A 127 1.28 12.93 1.02
N SER A 128 1.34 11.64 0.74
CA SER A 128 0.52 10.95 -0.27
C SER A 128 -0.64 10.20 0.37
N LEU A 129 -0.44 9.66 1.58
CA LEU A 129 -1.44 8.93 2.33
C LEU A 129 -1.30 9.22 3.83
N GLN A 130 -2.43 9.21 4.53
CA GLN A 130 -2.50 9.27 5.98
C GLN A 130 -3.50 8.22 6.47
N LEU A 131 -3.09 7.44 7.45
CA LEU A 131 -3.93 6.48 8.15
C LEU A 131 -3.96 6.86 9.63
N PHE A 132 -5.15 6.99 10.22
CA PHE A 132 -5.34 7.35 11.62
C PHE A 132 -6.28 6.35 12.30
N GLU A 133 -5.93 5.92 13.52
CA GLU A 133 -6.79 5.06 14.34
C GLU A 133 -7.17 5.78 15.63
N LYS A 134 -8.47 6.05 15.77
CA LYS A 134 -9.03 6.96 16.79
C LYS A 134 -8.86 6.47 18.23
N HIS A 135 -8.89 5.15 18.47
CA HIS A 135 -8.84 4.60 19.83
C HIS A 135 -7.42 4.52 20.39
N SER A 136 -6.44 4.26 19.54
CA SER A 136 -5.03 4.26 19.94
C SER A 136 -4.37 5.63 19.82
N GLY A 137 -4.98 6.54 19.05
CA GLY A 137 -4.42 7.83 18.68
C GLY A 137 -3.22 7.74 17.73
N ARG A 138 -2.94 6.54 17.17
CA ARG A 138 -1.81 6.37 16.25
C ARG A 138 -2.15 6.89 14.87
N GLN A 139 -1.16 7.54 14.28
CA GLN A 139 -1.23 8.02 12.91
C GLN A 139 0.01 7.57 12.15
N MET A 140 -0.19 7.12 10.93
CA MET A 140 0.85 6.85 9.96
C MET A 140 0.68 7.79 8.78
N THR A 141 1.79 8.34 8.30
CA THR A 141 1.84 9.20 7.13
C THR A 141 2.82 8.61 6.14
N ILE A 142 2.44 8.48 4.88
CA ILE A 142 3.30 8.00 3.82
C ILE A 142 3.60 9.13 2.84
N ALA A 143 4.88 9.32 2.55
CA ALA A 143 5.37 10.13 1.45
C ALA A 143 6.19 9.24 0.51
N THR A 144 5.99 9.38 -0.79
CA THR A 144 6.68 8.56 -1.80
C THR A 144 7.01 9.39 -3.03
N SER A 145 8.04 8.96 -3.77
CA SER A 145 8.34 9.48 -5.11
C SER A 145 7.64 8.68 -6.22
N ASN A 146 7.02 7.55 -5.91
CA ASN A 146 6.31 6.72 -6.88
C ASN A 146 5.01 7.41 -7.33
N LYS A 147 4.64 7.23 -8.60
CA LYS A 147 3.44 7.83 -9.19
C LYS A 147 2.14 7.18 -8.73
N SER A 148 2.22 5.97 -8.21
CA SER A 148 1.07 5.20 -7.77
C SER A 148 1.38 4.42 -6.49
N MET A 149 0.32 3.97 -5.83
CA MET A 149 0.36 3.12 -4.65
C MET A 149 -0.78 2.11 -4.76
N VAL A 150 -0.50 0.84 -4.49
CA VAL A 150 -1.55 -0.16 -4.33
C VAL A 150 -2.07 -0.08 -2.91
N LEU A 151 -3.38 -0.01 -2.75
CA LEU A 151 -4.05 -0.20 -1.48
C LEU A 151 -4.78 -1.53 -1.52
N PHE A 152 -4.43 -2.39 -0.59
CA PHE A 152 -5.00 -3.72 -0.45
C PHE A 152 -5.53 -3.90 0.97
N SER A 153 -6.78 -4.35 1.10
CA SER A 153 -7.37 -4.74 2.38
C SER A 153 -7.42 -6.27 2.50
N THR A 154 -7.15 -6.80 3.68
CA THR A 154 -7.22 -8.25 3.92
C THR A 154 -8.67 -8.77 3.99
N THR A 155 -9.56 -8.19 3.18
CA THR A 155 -10.96 -8.62 3.07
C THR A 155 -11.04 -10.06 2.53
N GLY A 156 -11.80 -10.91 3.21
CA GLY A 156 -11.92 -12.32 2.84
C GLY A 156 -10.76 -13.21 3.29
N PHE A 157 -9.75 -12.66 3.96
CA PHE A 157 -8.70 -13.48 4.58
C PHE A 157 -9.26 -14.18 5.83
N GLU A 158 -9.62 -15.42 5.66
CA GLU A 158 -9.87 -16.35 6.78
C GLU A 158 -8.60 -17.17 6.94
N ALA A 159 -7.70 -16.70 7.80
CA ALA A 159 -6.36 -17.24 7.85
C ALA A 159 -6.20 -18.36 8.85
N ASP A 160 -5.59 -19.46 8.44
CA ASP A 160 -5.17 -20.55 9.30
C ASP A 160 -3.84 -20.23 10.03
N PHE A 161 -3.49 -18.95 10.13
CA PHE A 161 -2.25 -18.53 10.79
C PHE A 161 -2.50 -17.44 11.83
N SER A 162 -1.59 -17.34 12.77
CA SER A 162 -1.59 -16.31 13.80
C SER A 162 -0.35 -15.41 13.70
N VAL A 163 -0.53 -14.14 14.03
CA VAL A 163 0.55 -13.16 14.13
C VAL A 163 0.66 -12.72 15.59
N ASN A 164 1.83 -12.86 16.19
CA ASN A 164 2.07 -12.56 17.61
C ASN A 164 1.05 -13.25 18.55
N GLY A 165 0.72 -14.51 18.27
CA GLY A 165 -0.21 -15.30 19.07
C GLY A 165 -1.70 -14.95 18.89
N LYS A 166 -2.04 -14.11 17.91
CA LYS A 166 -3.41 -13.77 17.56
C LYS A 166 -3.80 -14.38 16.22
N GLN A 167 -4.94 -15.06 16.21
CA GLN A 167 -5.56 -15.53 14.98
C GLN A 167 -5.87 -14.33 14.07
N MET A 168 -5.47 -14.42 12.81
CA MET A 168 -5.80 -13.41 11.80
C MET A 168 -7.17 -13.67 11.23
N HIS A 169 -7.89 -12.61 10.91
CA HIS A 169 -9.23 -12.62 10.33
C HIS A 169 -9.31 -11.60 9.19
N SER A 170 -10.41 -11.66 8.45
CA SER A 170 -10.75 -10.65 7.45
C SER A 170 -10.68 -9.24 8.04
N ASN A 171 -10.17 -8.29 7.25
CA ASN A 171 -10.05 -6.87 7.60
C ASN A 171 -9.18 -6.57 8.85
N TYR A 172 -8.10 -7.32 9.03
CA TYR A 172 -7.10 -7.05 10.07
C TYR A 172 -5.86 -6.31 9.55
N GLY A 173 -5.78 -6.00 8.26
CA GLY A 173 -4.68 -5.27 7.63
C GLY A 173 -5.11 -4.45 6.40
N LEU A 174 -4.47 -3.32 6.20
CA LEU A 174 -4.52 -2.47 5.01
C LEU A 174 -3.14 -2.39 4.40
#